data_d5df89039587afc0381dfe0fa73f1f10
#
_entry.id   d5df89039587afc0381dfe0fa73f1f10
#
_cell.length_a   1.000
_cell.length_b   1.000
_cell.length_c   1.000
_cell.angle_alpha   90.00
_cell.angle_beta   90.00
_cell.angle_gamma   90.00
#
_symmetry.space_group_name_H-M   'P 1'
#
loop_
_entity.id
_entity.type
_entity.pdbx_description
1 polymer ?
#
loop_
_entity_poly.entity_id
_entity_poly.type
_entity_poly.pdbx_seq_one_letter_code
_entity_poly.pdbx_strand_id
1 'polypeptide(L)'
;MPASALSRMLSLAGSMLVALMLLARAALAADIADFVGDYIGSAEMLKSDGTLESRDMSVSISETSNGFNVSWKTVAFKHDGRVKEQTFSIDFIPTDRSDVFSAAMKRNVFGHEVQLDPMKGEPFVWGRIWGDTLTVYSLFIDDAGGYEMQQFDRTLTGDGLDLNFSRVRDGVPERSINTMLEKR
;
A
#
# COMPACT_ATOMS: atom_id res chain seq x y z
N MET A 1 -37.59 48.08 23.55
CA MET A 1 -37.21 47.39 22.31
C MET A 1 -35.68 47.34 22.25
N PRO A 2 -35.03 46.18 22.31
CA PRO A 2 -34.65 45.37 21.16
C PRO A 2 -34.52 43.90 21.53
N ALA A 3 -35.58 43.10 21.49
CA ALA A 3 -35.49 41.66 21.73
C ALA A 3 -35.23 40.85 20.43
N SER A 4 -35.37 41.45 19.25
CA SER A 4 -35.25 40.76 17.98
C SER A 4 -33.84 40.52 17.44
N ALA A 5 -32.89 41.32 17.87
CA ALA A 5 -31.48 41.19 17.42
C ALA A 5 -30.74 40.03 18.15
N LEU A 6 -31.03 39.85 19.43
CA LEU A 6 -30.42 38.79 20.25
C LEU A 6 -30.87 37.39 19.82
N SER A 7 -32.14 37.24 19.45
CA SER A 7 -32.71 35.98 18.97
C SER A 7 -32.11 35.56 17.61
N ARG A 8 -31.87 36.52 16.72
CA ARG A 8 -31.24 36.23 15.41
C ARG A 8 -29.75 35.88 15.52
N MET A 9 -29.01 36.48 16.46
CA MET A 9 -27.63 36.14 16.71
C MET A 9 -27.48 34.74 17.32
N LEU A 10 -28.38 34.32 18.26
CA LEU A 10 -28.34 32.97 18.80
C LEU A 10 -28.69 31.91 17.75
N SER A 11 -29.59 32.16 16.84
CA SER A 11 -29.95 31.20 15.78
C SER A 11 -28.82 31.05 14.74
N LEU A 12 -28.13 32.12 14.39
CA LEU A 12 -26.95 32.08 13.49
C LEU A 12 -25.77 31.32 14.12
N ALA A 13 -25.51 31.55 15.41
CA ALA A 13 -24.44 30.86 16.12
C ALA A 13 -24.72 29.34 16.26
N GLY A 14 -25.98 28.96 16.53
CA GLY A 14 -26.42 27.58 16.58
C GLY A 14 -26.30 26.85 15.22
N SER A 15 -26.68 27.52 14.12
CA SER A 15 -26.56 26.96 12.77
C SER A 15 -25.11 26.80 12.32
N MET A 16 -24.22 27.70 12.72
CA MET A 16 -22.80 27.63 12.39
C MET A 16 -22.08 26.52 13.19
N LEU A 17 -22.51 26.26 14.46
CA LEU A 17 -21.97 25.19 15.28
C LEU A 17 -22.39 23.80 14.74
N VAL A 18 -23.64 23.65 14.28
CA VAL A 18 -24.14 22.41 13.67
C VAL A 18 -23.45 22.15 12.31
N ALA A 19 -23.22 23.19 11.51
CA ALA A 19 -22.47 23.07 10.26
C ALA A 19 -21.00 22.67 10.49
N LEU A 20 -20.36 23.18 11.54
CA LEU A 20 -19.00 22.80 11.89
C LEU A 20 -18.87 21.37 12.41
N MET A 21 -19.90 20.85 13.14
CA MET A 21 -19.96 19.45 13.57
C MET A 21 -20.20 18.47 12.41
N LEU A 22 -20.89 18.90 11.35
CA LEU A 22 -21.11 18.09 10.16
C LEU A 22 -19.86 17.99 9.25
N LEU A 23 -18.92 18.91 9.38
CA LEU A 23 -17.64 18.90 8.64
C LEU A 23 -16.55 18.09 9.35
N ALA A 24 -16.69 17.75 10.61
CA ALA A 24 -15.84 16.82 11.32
C ALA A 24 -16.23 15.38 11.00
N ARG A 25 -16.21 14.97 9.74
CA ARG A 25 -15.99 13.57 9.42
C ARG A 25 -14.56 13.29 9.89
N ALA A 26 -14.43 12.68 11.06
CA ALA A 26 -13.19 11.99 11.38
C ALA A 26 -12.93 11.07 10.17
N ALA A 27 -11.89 11.35 9.40
CA ALA A 27 -11.36 10.38 8.46
C ALA A 27 -10.92 9.20 9.34
N LEU A 28 -11.81 8.21 9.51
CA LEU A 28 -11.41 6.93 10.06
C LEU A 28 -10.37 6.41 9.08
N ALA A 29 -9.18 6.11 9.57
CA ALA A 29 -8.21 5.38 8.76
C ALA A 29 -8.88 4.09 8.28
N ALA A 30 -8.66 3.71 7.03
CA ALA A 30 -9.17 2.47 6.49
C ALA A 30 -8.60 1.29 7.30
N ASP A 31 -9.42 0.28 7.52
CA ASP A 31 -8.99 -1.00 8.09
C ASP A 31 -8.57 -1.94 6.96
N ILE A 32 -7.85 -3.00 7.29
CA ILE A 32 -7.44 -4.03 6.30
C ILE A 32 -8.66 -4.63 5.59
N ALA A 33 -9.79 -4.75 6.25
CA ALA A 33 -11.04 -5.24 5.69
C ALA A 33 -11.50 -4.43 4.45
N ASP A 34 -11.19 -3.13 4.40
CA ASP A 34 -11.54 -2.27 3.27
C ASP A 34 -10.74 -2.61 2.01
N PHE A 35 -9.52 -3.13 2.20
CA PHE A 35 -8.61 -3.54 1.12
C PHE A 35 -8.85 -4.97 0.62
N VAL A 36 -9.62 -5.78 1.33
CA VAL A 36 -9.85 -7.20 0.97
C VAL A 36 -10.51 -7.30 -0.40
N GLY A 37 -9.91 -8.14 -1.25
CA GLY A 37 -10.40 -8.37 -2.60
C GLY A 37 -9.31 -8.82 -3.57
N ASP A 38 -9.76 -9.09 -4.80
CA ASP A 38 -8.91 -9.40 -5.94
C ASP A 38 -8.94 -8.22 -6.91
N TYR A 39 -7.78 -7.84 -7.39
CA TYR A 39 -7.58 -6.66 -8.23
C TYR A 39 -6.72 -6.98 -9.44
N ILE A 40 -7.02 -6.38 -10.58
CA ILE A 40 -6.26 -6.54 -11.82
C ILE A 40 -6.02 -5.20 -12.49
N GLY A 41 -4.91 -5.09 -13.17
CA GLY A 41 -4.58 -3.92 -13.98
C GLY A 41 -3.40 -4.18 -14.89
N SER A 42 -3.05 -3.18 -15.67
CA SER A 42 -1.88 -3.21 -16.54
C SER A 42 -1.15 -1.88 -16.51
N ALA A 43 0.13 -1.90 -16.79
CA ALA A 43 0.94 -0.70 -16.92
C ALA A 43 1.94 -0.83 -18.08
N GLU A 44 2.29 0.29 -18.68
CA GLU A 44 3.42 0.39 -19.58
C GLU A 44 4.60 1.02 -18.86
N MET A 45 5.75 0.42 -18.96
CA MET A 45 6.98 0.89 -18.36
C MET A 45 7.98 1.30 -19.44
N LEU A 46 8.37 2.57 -19.40
CA LEU A 46 9.48 3.06 -20.23
C LEU A 46 10.81 2.59 -19.63
N LYS A 47 11.60 1.89 -20.43
CA LYS A 47 12.95 1.48 -20.05
C LYS A 47 13.98 2.57 -20.38
N SER A 48 15.18 2.42 -19.82
CA SER A 48 16.31 3.31 -20.10
C SER A 48 16.77 3.33 -21.55
N ASP A 49 16.46 2.26 -22.31
CA ASP A 49 16.73 2.16 -23.75
C ASP A 49 15.64 2.80 -24.62
N GLY A 50 14.62 3.42 -24.01
CA GLY A 50 13.49 4.04 -24.71
C GLY A 50 12.39 3.07 -25.15
N THR A 51 12.52 1.77 -24.89
CA THR A 51 11.49 0.80 -25.22
C THR A 51 10.38 0.76 -24.17
N LEU A 52 9.13 0.54 -24.60
CA LEU A 52 8.00 0.28 -23.72
C LEU A 52 7.91 -1.22 -23.41
N GLU A 53 7.68 -1.55 -22.15
CA GLU A 53 7.41 -2.91 -21.68
C GLU A 53 6.04 -2.93 -21.01
N SER A 54 5.09 -3.64 -21.63
CA SER A 54 3.76 -3.83 -21.04
C SER A 54 3.82 -4.88 -19.93
N ARG A 55 3.03 -4.66 -18.88
CA ARG A 55 2.92 -5.54 -17.73
C ARG A 55 1.47 -5.69 -17.31
N ASP A 56 1.04 -6.94 -17.15
CA ASP A 56 -0.19 -7.25 -16.45
C ASP A 56 0.12 -7.49 -14.98
N MET A 57 -0.77 -6.98 -14.13
CA MET A 57 -0.63 -7.08 -12.68
C MET A 57 -1.93 -7.58 -12.06
N SER A 58 -1.81 -8.45 -11.08
CA SER A 58 -2.91 -8.83 -10.21
C SER A 58 -2.47 -8.78 -8.76
N VAL A 59 -3.37 -8.39 -7.87
CA VAL A 59 -3.16 -8.34 -6.43
C VAL A 59 -4.36 -9.00 -5.77
N SER A 60 -4.09 -9.87 -4.79
CA SER A 60 -5.11 -10.43 -3.91
C SER A 60 -4.76 -10.06 -2.48
N ILE A 61 -5.71 -9.49 -1.76
CA ILE A 61 -5.58 -9.12 -0.35
C ILE A 61 -6.66 -9.88 0.41
N SER A 62 -6.26 -10.61 1.44
CA SER A 62 -7.17 -11.42 2.25
C SER A 62 -6.80 -11.38 3.73
N GLU A 63 -7.81 -11.43 4.60
CA GLU A 63 -7.58 -11.62 6.03
C GLU A 63 -7.06 -13.03 6.31
N THR A 64 -6.24 -13.14 7.34
CA THR A 64 -5.77 -14.41 7.90
C THR A 64 -6.18 -14.50 9.38
N SER A 65 -5.96 -15.63 10.02
CA SER A 65 -6.27 -15.81 11.44
C SER A 65 -5.48 -14.89 12.37
N ASN A 66 -4.38 -14.31 11.91
CA ASN A 66 -3.46 -13.51 12.74
C ASN A 66 -2.99 -12.22 12.04
N GLY A 67 -3.73 -11.74 11.06
CA GLY A 67 -3.40 -10.55 10.29
C GLY A 67 -3.97 -10.61 8.88
N PHE A 68 -3.14 -10.42 7.86
CA PHE A 68 -3.58 -10.46 6.47
C PHE A 68 -2.47 -10.94 5.52
N ASN A 69 -2.88 -11.39 4.35
CA ASN A 69 -2.00 -11.76 3.25
C ASN A 69 -2.11 -10.75 2.11
N VAL A 70 -0.98 -10.39 1.53
CA VAL A 70 -0.92 -9.69 0.23
C VAL A 70 -0.16 -10.58 -0.73
N SER A 71 -0.83 -11.05 -1.77
CA SER A 71 -0.19 -11.74 -2.89
C SER A 71 -0.32 -10.91 -4.16
N TRP A 72 0.71 -10.93 -4.98
CA TRP A 72 0.67 -10.26 -6.28
C TRP A 72 1.45 -11.01 -7.32
N LYS A 73 0.98 -10.88 -8.55
CA LYS A 73 1.58 -11.46 -9.74
C LYS A 73 1.80 -10.36 -10.76
N THR A 74 2.97 -10.39 -11.39
CA THR A 74 3.31 -9.51 -12.49
C THR A 74 3.74 -10.35 -13.70
N VAL A 75 3.14 -10.09 -14.84
CA VAL A 75 3.48 -10.69 -16.13
C VAL A 75 4.05 -9.60 -17.03
N ALA A 76 5.34 -9.67 -17.34
CA ALA A 76 6.04 -8.71 -18.20
C ALA A 76 6.21 -9.28 -19.60
N PHE A 77 5.76 -8.56 -20.62
CA PHE A 77 5.88 -8.90 -22.02
C PHE A 77 7.12 -8.23 -22.61
N LYS A 78 8.13 -9.02 -22.89
CA LYS A 78 9.41 -8.52 -23.42
C LYS A 78 9.31 -8.25 -24.93
N HIS A 79 10.07 -7.27 -25.39
CA HIS A 79 10.13 -6.90 -26.80
C HIS A 79 10.52 -8.07 -27.73
N ASP A 80 11.30 -9.04 -27.25
CA ASP A 80 11.72 -10.25 -27.97
C ASP A 80 10.69 -11.39 -27.92
N GLY A 81 9.47 -11.11 -27.47
CA GLY A 81 8.37 -12.08 -27.35
C GLY A 81 8.43 -12.97 -26.11
N ARG A 82 9.47 -12.86 -25.27
CA ARG A 82 9.53 -13.59 -24.00
C ARG A 82 8.53 -13.01 -22.99
N VAL A 83 7.95 -13.89 -22.21
CA VAL A 83 7.09 -13.54 -21.08
C VAL A 83 7.82 -13.86 -19.78
N LYS A 84 7.89 -12.91 -18.85
CA LYS A 84 8.44 -13.11 -17.52
C LYS A 84 7.33 -12.95 -16.50
N GLU A 85 7.07 -14.01 -15.74
CA GLU A 85 6.13 -14.02 -14.65
C GLU A 85 6.88 -13.98 -13.30
N GLN A 86 6.36 -13.21 -12.35
CA GLN A 86 6.82 -13.17 -10.96
C GLN A 86 5.60 -13.15 -10.04
N THR A 87 5.61 -14.02 -9.05
CA THR A 87 4.55 -14.09 -8.03
C THR A 87 5.17 -13.99 -6.65
N PHE A 88 4.53 -13.23 -5.78
CA PHE A 88 4.90 -13.05 -4.38
C PHE A 88 3.66 -13.23 -3.52
N SER A 89 3.85 -13.73 -2.32
CA SER A 89 2.80 -13.84 -1.31
C SER A 89 3.43 -13.63 0.06
N ILE A 90 2.90 -12.70 0.83
CA ILE A 90 3.46 -12.30 2.12
C ILE A 90 2.34 -12.20 3.13
N ASP A 91 2.49 -12.90 4.25
CA ASP A 91 1.63 -12.76 5.42
C ASP A 91 2.14 -11.62 6.29
N PHE A 92 1.25 -10.77 6.73
CA PHE A 92 1.51 -9.64 7.62
C PHE A 92 0.81 -9.87 8.94
N ILE A 93 1.55 -9.65 10.04
CA ILE A 93 1.04 -9.76 11.41
C ILE A 93 1.13 -8.40 12.10
N PRO A 94 0.19 -8.07 13.01
CA PRO A 94 0.23 -6.85 13.79
C PRO A 94 1.52 -6.75 14.62
N THR A 95 1.94 -5.51 14.88
CA THR A 95 3.04 -5.20 15.80
C THR A 95 2.51 -4.41 17.02
N ASP A 96 3.39 -4.07 17.95
CA ASP A 96 3.05 -3.18 19.08
C ASP A 96 2.77 -1.72 18.65
N ARG A 97 2.98 -1.41 17.37
CA ARG A 97 2.64 -0.12 16.76
C ARG A 97 1.34 -0.26 16.00
N SER A 98 0.37 0.62 16.31
CA SER A 98 -0.85 0.70 15.49
C SER A 98 -0.50 0.93 14.02
N ASP A 99 -1.25 0.31 13.14
CA ASP A 99 -1.18 0.47 11.68
C ASP A 99 0.16 0.07 11.03
N VAL A 100 1.05 -0.60 11.79
CA VAL A 100 2.32 -1.15 11.29
C VAL A 100 2.33 -2.65 11.46
N PHE A 101 2.66 -3.35 10.39
CA PHE A 101 2.61 -4.80 10.29
C PHE A 101 3.98 -5.36 9.91
N SER A 102 4.35 -6.45 10.54
CA SER A 102 5.58 -7.18 10.27
C SER A 102 5.32 -8.31 9.28
N ALA A 103 6.19 -8.51 8.30
CA ALA A 103 6.09 -9.66 7.42
C ALA A 103 6.49 -10.95 8.14
N ALA A 104 5.62 -11.95 8.06
CA ALA A 104 5.85 -13.30 8.59
C ALA A 104 6.44 -14.19 7.49
N MET A 105 7.73 -14.06 7.19
CA MET A 105 8.34 -14.69 6.03
C MET A 105 9.08 -16.00 6.35
N LYS A 106 9.37 -16.26 7.62
CA LYS A 106 10.02 -17.49 8.10
C LYS A 106 9.39 -17.96 9.41
N ARG A 107 9.53 -19.25 9.70
CA ARG A 107 9.30 -19.79 11.04
C ARG A 107 10.62 -20.27 11.62
N ASN A 108 10.88 -19.90 12.88
CA ASN A 108 12.02 -20.40 13.61
C ASN A 108 11.79 -21.85 14.06
N VAL A 109 12.80 -22.47 14.69
CA VAL A 109 12.74 -23.86 15.18
C VAL A 109 11.67 -24.12 16.24
N PHE A 110 11.13 -23.07 16.85
CA PHE A 110 10.04 -23.12 17.82
C PHE A 110 8.66 -22.85 17.20
N GLY A 111 8.59 -22.68 15.86
CA GLY A 111 7.35 -22.42 15.14
C GLY A 111 6.89 -20.95 15.16
N HIS A 112 7.66 -20.03 15.76
CA HIS A 112 7.35 -18.61 15.75
C HIS A 112 7.71 -17.97 14.42
N GLU A 113 6.84 -17.09 13.95
CA GLU A 113 7.06 -16.28 12.76
C GLU A 113 8.13 -15.22 13.05
N VAL A 114 9.09 -15.10 12.13
CA VAL A 114 10.19 -14.14 12.23
C VAL A 114 10.40 -13.42 10.93
N GLN A 115 10.84 -12.18 11.03
CA GLN A 115 11.29 -11.40 9.90
C GLN A 115 12.61 -11.90 9.35
N LEU A 116 12.84 -11.62 8.06
CA LEU A 116 14.12 -11.82 7.42
C LEU A 116 15.12 -10.73 7.82
N ASP A 117 16.40 -11.04 7.70
CA ASP A 117 17.48 -10.17 8.14
C ASP A 117 18.22 -9.58 6.91
N PRO A 118 18.10 -8.28 6.63
CA PRO A 118 18.74 -7.68 5.46
C PRO A 118 20.27 -7.71 5.52
N MET A 119 20.85 -7.82 6.72
CA MET A 119 22.31 -7.98 6.88
C MET A 119 22.81 -9.38 6.47
N LYS A 120 21.88 -10.31 6.20
CA LYS A 120 22.16 -11.65 5.65
C LYS A 120 21.78 -11.78 4.18
N GLY A 121 21.54 -10.66 3.50
CA GLY A 121 21.09 -10.64 2.10
C GLY A 121 19.63 -11.07 1.92
N GLU A 122 18.83 -11.04 2.98
CA GLU A 122 17.40 -11.35 2.95
C GLU A 122 16.58 -10.05 2.93
N PRO A 123 15.43 -9.97 2.22
CA PRO A 123 14.61 -8.77 2.23
C PRO A 123 13.96 -8.53 3.59
N PHE A 124 14.08 -7.32 4.13
CA PHE A 124 13.29 -6.88 5.28
C PHE A 124 12.00 -6.23 4.78
N VAL A 125 10.85 -6.82 5.13
CA VAL A 125 9.55 -6.38 4.61
C VAL A 125 8.63 -5.99 5.76
N TRP A 126 7.90 -4.88 5.60
CA TRP A 126 6.85 -4.46 6.52
C TRP A 126 5.70 -3.80 5.77
N GLY A 127 4.54 -3.77 6.40
CA GLY A 127 3.34 -3.10 5.90
C GLY A 127 2.96 -1.93 6.81
N ARG A 128 2.21 -0.98 6.25
CA ARG A 128 1.60 0.13 6.97
C ARG A 128 0.27 0.48 6.34
N ILE A 129 -0.75 0.76 7.17
CA ILE A 129 -1.99 1.40 6.72
C ILE A 129 -1.97 2.84 7.25
N TRP A 130 -2.20 3.81 6.35
CA TRP A 130 -2.29 5.22 6.72
C TRP A 130 -3.33 5.93 5.85
N GLY A 131 -4.38 6.46 6.50
CA GLY A 131 -5.55 6.93 5.75
C GLY A 131 -6.13 5.81 4.91
N ASP A 132 -6.32 6.05 3.64
CA ASP A 132 -6.86 5.09 2.67
C ASP A 132 -5.77 4.32 1.91
N THR A 133 -4.54 4.26 2.43
CA THR A 133 -3.40 3.65 1.72
C THR A 133 -2.76 2.52 2.52
N LEU A 134 -2.72 1.34 1.92
CA LEU A 134 -1.90 0.20 2.35
C LEU A 134 -0.56 0.27 1.63
N THR A 135 0.52 0.54 2.36
CA THR A 135 1.88 0.54 1.85
C THR A 135 2.62 -0.73 2.28
N VAL A 136 3.28 -1.37 1.33
CA VAL A 136 4.25 -2.44 1.58
C VAL A 136 5.64 -1.94 1.21
N TYR A 137 6.57 -2.06 2.13
CA TYR A 137 7.98 -1.72 1.94
C TYR A 137 8.82 -2.97 1.91
N SER A 138 9.88 -2.96 1.09
CA SER A 138 10.92 -3.98 1.07
C SER A 138 12.30 -3.32 1.02
N LEU A 139 13.16 -3.65 1.96
CA LEU A 139 14.57 -3.24 2.01
C LEU A 139 15.45 -4.46 1.77
N PHE A 140 16.36 -4.36 0.82
CA PHE A 140 17.40 -5.34 0.53
C PHE A 140 18.78 -4.68 0.62
N ILE A 141 19.75 -5.38 1.19
CA ILE A 141 21.15 -4.95 1.26
C ILE A 141 22.00 -5.98 0.52
N ASP A 142 22.79 -5.52 -0.44
CA ASP A 142 23.68 -6.38 -1.22
C ASP A 142 25.02 -6.65 -0.51
N ASP A 143 25.83 -7.56 -1.06
CA ASP A 143 27.11 -7.96 -0.47
C ASP A 143 28.16 -6.82 -0.37
N ALA A 144 27.98 -5.75 -1.15
CA ALA A 144 28.84 -4.57 -1.12
C ALA A 144 28.36 -3.51 -0.12
N GLY A 145 27.21 -3.74 0.55
CA GLY A 145 26.58 -2.80 1.48
C GLY A 145 25.70 -1.75 0.80
N GLY A 146 25.48 -1.85 -0.51
CA GLY A 146 24.48 -1.07 -1.23
C GLY A 146 23.08 -1.52 -0.85
N TYR A 147 22.07 -0.62 -0.97
CA TYR A 147 20.69 -0.95 -0.63
C TYR A 147 19.71 -0.71 -1.76
N GLU A 148 18.66 -1.51 -1.79
CA GLU A 148 17.48 -1.30 -2.61
C GLU A 148 16.24 -1.18 -1.71
N MET A 149 15.49 -0.09 -1.87
CA MET A 149 14.19 0.11 -1.24
C MET A 149 13.11 0.04 -2.31
N GLN A 150 12.12 -0.80 -2.07
CA GLN A 150 10.89 -0.84 -2.85
C GLN A 150 9.71 -0.40 -1.99
N GLN A 151 8.80 0.36 -2.57
CA GLN A 151 7.57 0.82 -1.94
C GLN A 151 6.40 0.55 -2.89
N PHE A 152 5.34 -0.03 -2.35
CA PHE A 152 4.10 -0.32 -3.04
C PHE A 152 2.96 0.34 -2.27
N ASP A 153 2.50 1.49 -2.73
CA ASP A 153 1.32 2.15 -2.18
C ASP A 153 0.08 1.66 -2.93
N ARG A 154 -0.95 1.27 -2.19
CA ARG A 154 -2.24 0.83 -2.70
C ARG A 154 -3.30 1.69 -2.02
N THR A 155 -3.77 2.70 -2.72
CA THR A 155 -4.76 3.64 -2.20
C THR A 155 -6.15 3.22 -2.66
N LEU A 156 -7.09 3.12 -1.71
CA LEU A 156 -8.48 2.80 -1.99
C LEU A 156 -9.11 3.86 -2.90
N THR A 157 -9.84 3.40 -3.90
CA THR A 157 -10.65 4.22 -4.80
C THR A 157 -12.07 3.64 -4.89
N GLY A 158 -12.98 4.35 -5.56
CA GLY A 158 -14.34 3.84 -5.77
C GLY A 158 -14.41 2.53 -6.57
N ASP A 159 -13.40 2.29 -7.44
CA ASP A 159 -13.41 1.19 -8.40
C ASP A 159 -12.31 0.14 -8.12
N GLY A 160 -11.46 0.35 -7.11
CA GLY A 160 -10.38 -0.57 -6.78
C GLY A 160 -9.23 0.07 -6.03
N LEU A 161 -7.99 -0.09 -6.51
CA LEU A 161 -6.79 0.44 -5.89
C LEU A 161 -5.97 1.25 -6.89
N ASP A 162 -5.58 2.47 -6.53
CA ASP A 162 -4.50 3.17 -7.22
C ASP A 162 -3.16 2.62 -6.71
N LEU A 163 -2.41 1.97 -7.59
CA LEU A 163 -1.10 1.42 -7.29
C LEU A 163 -0.01 2.39 -7.70
N ASN A 164 0.76 2.86 -6.73
CA ASN A 164 2.02 3.56 -6.96
C ASN A 164 3.18 2.68 -6.47
N PHE A 165 4.04 2.27 -7.39
CA PHE A 165 5.26 1.53 -7.10
C PHE A 165 6.47 2.40 -7.33
N SER A 166 7.40 2.40 -6.40
CA SER A 166 8.71 3.03 -6.55
C SER A 166 9.84 2.11 -6.12
N ARG A 167 10.98 2.26 -6.78
CA ARG A 167 12.23 1.59 -6.43
C ARG A 167 13.37 2.59 -6.42
N VAL A 168 14.11 2.57 -5.33
CA VAL A 168 15.29 3.42 -5.10
C VAL A 168 16.47 2.51 -4.78
N ARG A 169 17.61 2.74 -5.42
CA ARG A 169 18.89 2.06 -5.12
C ARG A 169 19.92 3.11 -4.72
N ASP A 170 20.50 2.94 -3.54
CA ASP A 170 21.53 3.85 -2.99
C ASP A 170 21.12 5.34 -3.06
N GLY A 171 19.85 5.62 -2.75
CA GLY A 171 19.27 6.96 -2.80
C GLY A 171 18.88 7.46 -4.19
N VAL A 172 19.16 6.69 -5.26
CA VAL A 172 18.82 7.07 -6.64
C VAL A 172 17.51 6.39 -7.07
N PRO A 173 16.50 7.14 -7.50
CA PRO A 173 15.29 6.56 -8.08
C PRO A 173 15.61 5.79 -9.36
N GLU A 174 15.24 4.51 -9.41
CA GLU A 174 15.47 3.65 -10.58
C GLU A 174 14.19 3.38 -11.38
N ARG A 175 13.05 3.34 -10.69
CA ARG A 175 11.79 2.94 -11.33
C ARG A 175 10.59 3.48 -10.57
N SER A 176 9.56 3.85 -11.32
CA SER A 176 8.22 4.08 -10.78
C SER A 176 7.16 3.53 -11.75
N ILE A 177 6.03 3.10 -11.21
CA ILE A 177 4.85 2.67 -11.95
C ILE A 177 3.65 3.26 -11.21
N ASN A 178 2.73 3.85 -11.96
CA ASN A 178 1.44 4.26 -11.45
C ASN A 178 0.36 3.66 -12.34
N THR A 179 -0.61 2.98 -11.74
CA THR A 179 -1.71 2.36 -12.47
C THR A 179 -2.89 2.06 -11.57
N MET A 180 -4.08 2.05 -12.16
CA MET A 180 -5.30 1.59 -11.51
C MET A 180 -5.38 0.07 -11.55
N LEU A 181 -5.70 -0.53 -10.42
CA LEU A 181 -6.05 -1.94 -10.27
C LEU A 181 -7.54 -2.03 -9.98
N GLU A 182 -8.32 -2.51 -10.93
CA GLU A 182 -9.76 -2.65 -10.82
C GLU A 182 -10.13 -3.83 -9.94
N LYS A 183 -11.11 -3.64 -9.04
CA LYS A 183 -11.64 -4.72 -8.19
C LYS A 183 -12.48 -5.67 -9.04
N ARG A 184 -12.29 -6.97 -8.84
CA ARG A 184 -13.06 -8.04 -9.50
C ARG A 184 -14.30 -8.43 -8.71
#